data_632689c8f76aaa8568289932ea8a21cb
#
_entry.id   632689c8f76aaa8568289932ea8a21cb
#
_cell.length_a   1.000
_cell.length_b   1.000
_cell.length_c   1.000
_cell.angle_alpha   90.00
_cell.angle_beta   90.00
_cell.angle_gamma   90.00
#
_symmetry.space_group_name_H-M   'P 1'
#
loop_
_entity.id
_entity.type
_entity.pdbx_description
1 polymer ?
#
loop_
_entity_poly.entity_id
_entity_poly.type
_entity_poly.pdbx_seq_one_letter_code
_entity_poly.pdbx_strand_id
1 'polypeptide(L)'
;KVLLDPVNYGEISVATIVAKSSQVGIVKMALQLDEQAVWSTFNRFGLGANPGTGFPGESAGVLHYRDQWRPIERVTLAYGYGLAVTPLQLARAYSVIANNGELRTPSLLKVGEQTGTPEQVIEPRIARQVLKVLHGVTGPKGTAKRARVEGYSVAGKTGTAHKANSQGYADDRYLAFFAGIAPATNPRLVTIVLIDEPQGDRYYGGEVAAPVFSRITAGALRLLNVVPDQLPAGGST
;
A
#
# COMPACT_ATOMS: atom_id res chain seq x y z
N LYS A 1 13.06 22.52 -7.03
CA LYS A 1 11.68 22.11 -7.40
C LYS A 1 10.82 22.26 -6.15
N VAL A 2 9.67 22.93 -6.24
CA VAL A 2 8.73 23.09 -5.12
C VAL A 2 7.77 21.91 -5.15
N LEU A 3 7.57 21.25 -4.01
CA LEU A 3 6.57 20.19 -3.84
C LEU A 3 5.27 20.84 -3.36
N LEU A 4 4.17 20.59 -4.06
CA LEU A 4 2.86 21.12 -3.75
C LEU A 4 1.82 19.98 -3.72
N ASP A 5 0.89 20.07 -2.78
CA ASP A 5 -0.35 19.30 -2.81
C ASP A 5 -1.37 19.97 -3.75
N PRO A 6 -2.36 19.23 -4.28
CA PRO A 6 -3.40 19.81 -5.15
C PRO A 6 -4.16 20.98 -4.53
N VAL A 7 -4.27 20.97 -3.19
CA VAL A 7 -4.87 22.05 -2.39
C VAL A 7 -4.06 22.26 -1.12
N ASN A 8 -4.08 23.47 -0.58
CA ASN A 8 -3.49 23.74 0.72
C ASN A 8 -4.42 23.19 1.82
N TYR A 9 -3.98 22.15 2.50
CA TYR A 9 -4.73 21.51 3.59
C TYR A 9 -4.57 22.22 4.94
N GLY A 10 -3.67 23.18 5.07
CA GLY A 10 -3.34 23.79 6.36
C GLY A 10 -2.71 22.79 7.34
N GLU A 11 -3.08 22.88 8.60
CA GLU A 11 -2.68 21.94 9.65
C GLU A 11 -3.61 20.72 9.65
N ILE A 12 -3.05 19.53 9.42
CA ILE A 12 -3.79 18.28 9.32
C ILE A 12 -3.13 17.15 10.10
N SER A 13 -3.95 16.21 10.57
CA SER A 13 -3.48 15.01 11.26
C SER A 13 -2.78 14.03 10.34
N VAL A 14 -1.93 13.15 10.91
CA VAL A 14 -1.28 12.03 10.19
C VAL A 14 -2.31 11.19 9.42
N ALA A 15 -3.45 10.88 10.02
CA ALA A 15 -4.53 10.14 9.37
C ALA A 15 -5.06 10.88 8.13
N THR A 16 -5.18 12.20 8.20
CA THR A 16 -5.60 13.02 7.05
C THR A 16 -4.52 13.07 5.97
N ILE A 17 -3.23 13.16 6.33
CA ILE A 17 -2.10 13.08 5.40
C ILE A 17 -2.22 11.80 4.55
N VAL A 18 -2.44 10.65 5.19
CA VAL A 18 -2.58 9.37 4.48
C VAL A 18 -3.87 9.31 3.66
N ALA A 19 -5.01 9.71 4.23
CA ALA A 19 -6.31 9.66 3.56
C ALA A 19 -6.38 10.57 2.32
N LYS A 20 -5.72 11.72 2.36
CA LYS A 20 -5.64 12.69 1.25
C LYS A 20 -4.45 12.46 0.34
N SER A 21 -3.53 11.56 0.72
CA SER A 21 -2.28 11.36 -0.02
C SER A 21 -1.43 12.63 -0.14
N SER A 22 -1.36 13.42 0.95
CA SER A 22 -0.59 14.67 0.98
C SER A 22 0.90 14.36 0.87
N GLN A 23 1.51 14.77 -0.24
CA GLN A 23 2.95 14.62 -0.46
C GLN A 23 3.73 15.57 0.44
N VAL A 24 3.25 16.79 0.61
CA VAL A 24 3.87 17.78 1.50
C VAL A 24 3.87 17.27 2.95
N GLY A 25 2.75 16.71 3.40
CA GLY A 25 2.61 16.17 4.75
C GLY A 25 3.56 15.02 5.03
N ILE A 26 3.62 14.02 4.14
CA ILE A 26 4.51 12.85 4.36
C ILE A 26 5.99 13.24 4.30
N VAL A 27 6.38 14.16 3.42
CA VAL A 27 7.75 14.65 3.34
C VAL A 27 8.16 15.43 4.60
N LYS A 28 7.30 16.30 5.11
CA LYS A 28 7.56 17.02 6.38
C LYS A 28 7.78 16.04 7.54
N MET A 29 6.99 14.97 7.61
CA MET A 29 7.16 13.93 8.62
C MET A 29 8.49 13.18 8.44
N ALA A 30 8.78 12.73 7.22
CA ALA A 30 9.99 11.95 6.92
C ALA A 30 11.29 12.74 7.19
N LEU A 31 11.28 14.05 6.95
CA LEU A 31 12.44 14.90 7.21
C LEU A 31 12.72 15.15 8.71
N GLN A 32 11.74 14.88 9.59
CA GLN A 32 11.91 14.94 11.05
C GLN A 32 12.47 13.63 11.64
N LEU A 33 12.46 12.55 10.85
CA LEU A 33 13.00 11.26 11.27
C LEU A 33 14.50 11.20 11.04
N ASP A 34 15.14 10.18 11.62
CA ASP A 34 16.50 9.80 11.29
C ASP A 34 16.66 9.57 9.77
N GLU A 35 17.85 9.86 9.22
CA GLU A 35 18.09 9.77 7.78
C GLU A 35 17.87 8.37 7.20
N GLN A 36 18.14 7.35 7.99
CA GLN A 36 17.97 5.95 7.60
C GLN A 36 16.54 5.41 7.86
N ALA A 37 15.69 6.15 8.57
CA ALA A 37 14.43 5.63 9.10
C ALA A 37 13.48 5.12 8.01
N VAL A 38 13.34 5.85 6.90
CA VAL A 38 12.45 5.45 5.81
C VAL A 38 13.01 4.22 5.09
N TRP A 39 14.30 4.24 4.75
CA TRP A 39 14.95 3.12 4.09
C TRP A 39 14.91 1.85 4.96
N SER A 40 15.30 1.94 6.23
CA SER A 40 15.32 0.81 7.15
C SER A 40 13.92 0.21 7.35
N THR A 41 12.89 1.07 7.40
CA THR A 41 11.50 0.60 7.46
C THR A 41 11.13 -0.19 6.21
N PHE A 42 11.39 0.32 5.02
CA PHE A 42 11.12 -0.39 3.77
C PHE A 42 11.87 -1.73 3.69
N ASN A 43 13.14 -1.74 4.07
CA ASN A 43 13.95 -2.97 4.08
C ASN A 43 13.38 -4.01 5.06
N ARG A 44 13.03 -3.62 6.29
CA ARG A 44 12.39 -4.50 7.29
C ARG A 44 11.04 -5.05 6.81
N PHE A 45 10.31 -4.33 5.98
CA PHE A 45 9.07 -4.81 5.35
C PHE A 45 9.31 -5.73 4.13
N GLY A 46 10.59 -6.06 3.84
CA GLY A 46 10.98 -6.99 2.79
C GLY A 46 11.10 -6.38 1.41
N LEU A 47 11.08 -5.04 1.29
CA LEU A 47 11.36 -4.37 0.02
C LEU A 47 12.87 -4.38 -0.27
N GLY A 48 13.24 -4.54 -1.52
CA GLY A 48 14.64 -4.66 -1.93
C GLY A 48 15.25 -6.06 -1.74
N ALA A 49 14.45 -7.05 -1.31
CA ALA A 49 14.85 -8.45 -1.16
C ALA A 49 13.90 -9.38 -1.92
N ASN A 50 14.37 -10.56 -2.31
CA ASN A 50 13.51 -11.57 -2.92
C ASN A 50 12.39 -11.97 -1.95
N PRO A 51 11.13 -12.11 -2.43
CA PRO A 51 10.01 -12.54 -1.60
C PRO A 51 10.21 -13.92 -0.96
N GLY A 52 10.94 -14.82 -1.61
CA GLY A 52 11.31 -16.13 -1.07
C GLY A 52 10.26 -17.22 -1.30
N THR A 53 9.44 -17.12 -2.34
CA THR A 53 8.48 -18.18 -2.70
C THR A 53 9.17 -19.41 -3.31
N GLY A 54 10.41 -19.26 -3.78
CA GLY A 54 11.14 -20.25 -4.55
C GLY A 54 10.70 -20.37 -6.01
N PHE A 55 9.84 -19.47 -6.48
CA PHE A 55 9.43 -19.46 -7.90
C PHE A 55 10.56 -18.90 -8.79
N PRO A 56 10.89 -19.59 -9.90
CA PRO A 56 11.92 -19.10 -10.81
C PRO A 56 11.61 -17.70 -11.36
N GLY A 57 12.61 -16.83 -11.36
CA GLY A 57 12.46 -15.46 -11.89
C GLY A 57 11.90 -14.43 -10.89
N GLU A 58 11.87 -14.73 -9.59
CA GLU A 58 11.58 -13.71 -8.58
C GLU A 58 12.56 -12.54 -8.70
N SER A 59 12.02 -11.33 -8.53
CA SER A 59 12.80 -10.09 -8.51
C SER A 59 12.85 -9.50 -7.11
N ALA A 60 14.05 -9.09 -6.71
CA ALA A 60 14.27 -8.32 -5.47
C ALA A 60 13.82 -6.86 -5.58
N GLY A 61 13.39 -6.41 -6.77
CA GLY A 61 13.16 -4.98 -6.99
C GLY A 61 14.45 -4.16 -6.82
N VAL A 62 14.30 -2.89 -6.47
CA VAL A 62 15.43 -1.98 -6.23
C VAL A 62 15.14 -1.13 -5.01
N LEU A 63 15.96 -1.24 -3.98
CA LEU A 63 15.97 -0.36 -2.82
C LEU A 63 17.42 -0.07 -2.44
N HIS A 64 17.99 0.97 -3.03
CA HIS A 64 19.38 1.32 -2.82
C HIS A 64 19.65 1.79 -1.39
N TYR A 65 20.64 1.19 -0.74
CA TYR A 65 21.20 1.71 0.50
C TYR A 65 22.10 2.94 0.23
N ARG A 66 22.10 3.88 1.15
CA ARG A 66 22.96 5.06 1.14
C ARG A 66 23.59 5.24 2.53
N ASP A 67 24.89 5.40 2.60
CA ASP A 67 25.56 5.79 3.85
C ASP A 67 25.20 7.22 4.27
N GLN A 68 25.02 8.08 3.28
CA GLN A 68 24.61 9.48 3.45
C GLN A 68 23.48 9.79 2.47
N TRP A 69 22.35 10.25 3.02
CA TRP A 69 21.16 10.60 2.24
C TRP A 69 21.13 12.09 1.94
N ARG A 70 21.13 12.45 0.67
CA ARG A 70 20.85 13.82 0.28
C ARG A 70 19.39 14.16 0.59
N PRO A 71 19.07 15.40 1.00
CA PRO A 71 17.68 15.79 1.32
C PRO A 71 16.69 15.43 0.22
N ILE A 72 17.06 15.59 -1.06
CA ILE A 72 16.18 15.26 -2.18
C ILE A 72 15.88 13.76 -2.29
N GLU A 73 16.83 12.89 -1.95
CA GLU A 73 16.64 11.43 -1.97
C GLU A 73 15.71 11.01 -0.84
N ARG A 74 15.84 11.59 0.36
CA ARG A 74 14.90 11.39 1.48
C ARG A 74 13.49 11.83 1.11
N VAL A 75 13.36 13.00 0.48
CA VAL A 75 12.08 13.53 0.00
C VAL A 75 11.44 12.60 -1.01
N THR A 76 12.18 12.16 -2.04
CA THR A 76 11.63 11.29 -3.09
C THR A 76 11.26 9.91 -2.56
N LEU A 77 12.09 9.33 -1.69
CA LEU A 77 11.80 8.03 -1.06
C LEU A 77 10.53 8.09 -0.18
N ALA A 78 10.31 9.20 0.53
CA ALA A 78 9.16 9.37 1.43
C ALA A 78 7.79 9.26 0.73
N TYR A 79 7.68 9.66 -0.53
CA TYR A 79 6.44 9.50 -1.30
C TYR A 79 6.51 8.42 -2.38
N GLY A 80 7.52 7.54 -2.32
CA GLY A 80 7.55 6.29 -3.08
C GLY A 80 8.26 6.36 -4.42
N TYR A 81 9.17 7.32 -4.63
CA TYR A 81 10.10 7.35 -5.76
C TYR A 81 11.51 6.93 -5.33
N GLY A 82 12.34 6.57 -6.31
CA GLY A 82 13.71 6.13 -6.05
C GLY A 82 13.82 4.67 -5.59
N LEU A 83 12.74 3.91 -5.73
CA LEU A 83 12.71 2.46 -5.52
C LEU A 83 11.87 1.80 -6.63
N ALA A 84 12.11 0.50 -6.85
CA ALA A 84 11.25 -0.34 -7.67
C ALA A 84 10.86 -1.58 -6.87
N VAL A 85 9.58 -1.91 -6.86
CA VAL A 85 9.04 -3.05 -6.11
C VAL A 85 8.13 -3.90 -6.99
N THR A 86 8.11 -5.20 -6.76
CA THR A 86 7.16 -6.09 -7.41
C THR A 86 5.79 -6.03 -6.71
N PRO A 87 4.68 -6.34 -7.39
CA PRO A 87 3.38 -6.49 -6.76
C PRO A 87 3.40 -7.48 -5.58
N LEU A 88 4.19 -8.56 -5.67
CA LEU A 88 4.33 -9.54 -4.61
C LEU A 88 5.04 -8.98 -3.37
N GLN A 89 6.11 -8.21 -3.55
CA GLN A 89 6.76 -7.50 -2.44
C GLN A 89 5.80 -6.53 -1.75
N LEU A 90 5.01 -5.79 -2.56
CA LEU A 90 4.01 -4.87 -2.01
C LEU A 90 2.93 -5.62 -1.24
N ALA A 91 2.43 -6.75 -1.75
CA ALA A 91 1.48 -7.61 -1.05
C ALA A 91 2.06 -8.15 0.27
N ARG A 92 3.33 -8.59 0.26
CA ARG A 92 4.04 -9.04 1.45
C ARG A 92 4.18 -7.92 2.49
N ALA A 93 4.54 -6.71 2.08
CA ALA A 93 4.64 -5.55 2.97
C ALA A 93 3.27 -5.18 3.59
N TYR A 94 2.19 -5.21 2.80
CA TYR A 94 0.84 -5.00 3.33
C TYR A 94 0.38 -6.14 4.24
N SER A 95 0.85 -7.36 4.03
CA SER A 95 0.55 -8.50 4.92
C SER A 95 1.15 -8.32 6.31
N VAL A 96 2.27 -7.61 6.46
CA VAL A 96 2.81 -7.23 7.79
C VAL A 96 1.77 -6.41 8.57
N ILE A 97 1.15 -5.42 7.93
CA ILE A 97 0.12 -4.60 8.57
C ILE A 97 -1.12 -5.45 8.91
N ALA A 98 -1.53 -6.32 7.99
CA ALA A 98 -2.68 -7.21 8.14
C ALA A 98 -2.45 -8.28 9.22
N ASN A 99 -1.21 -8.67 9.48
CA ASN A 99 -0.83 -9.77 10.36
C ASN A 99 -0.15 -9.28 11.65
N ASN A 100 -0.69 -8.23 12.27
CA ASN A 100 -0.22 -7.67 13.54
C ASN A 100 1.29 -7.34 13.57
N GLY A 101 1.88 -6.98 12.44
CA GLY A 101 3.27 -6.56 12.34
C GLY A 101 4.26 -7.68 12.06
N GLU A 102 3.81 -8.89 11.80
CA GLU A 102 4.65 -10.02 11.45
C GLU A 102 4.91 -10.11 9.95
N LEU A 103 6.17 -10.24 9.58
CA LEU A 103 6.61 -10.56 8.22
C LEU A 103 6.72 -12.08 8.07
N ARG A 104 6.06 -12.62 7.06
CA ARG A 104 6.12 -14.04 6.71
C ARG A 104 6.60 -14.23 5.29
N THR A 105 7.27 -15.36 5.03
CA THR A 105 7.62 -15.77 3.68
C THR A 105 6.35 -16.28 2.97
N PRO A 106 5.99 -15.73 1.81
CA PRO A 106 4.85 -16.21 1.06
C PRO A 106 5.14 -17.60 0.46
N SER A 107 4.11 -18.44 0.32
CA SER A 107 4.21 -19.73 -0.36
C SER A 107 3.16 -19.83 -1.45
N LEU A 108 3.53 -20.39 -2.60
CA LEU A 108 2.60 -20.74 -3.68
C LEU A 108 1.93 -22.09 -3.45
N LEU A 109 2.47 -22.89 -2.53
CA LEU A 109 1.91 -24.17 -2.14
C LEU A 109 1.18 -24.03 -0.81
N LYS A 110 0.17 -24.87 -0.61
CA LYS A 110 -0.46 -24.98 0.70
C LYS A 110 0.57 -25.45 1.71
N VAL A 111 0.82 -24.65 2.72
CA VAL A 111 1.76 -24.97 3.80
C VAL A 111 0.99 -25.50 5.00
N GLY A 112 1.59 -26.47 5.72
CA GLY A 112 1.07 -26.95 6.99
C GLY A 112 1.36 -25.95 8.14
N GLU A 113 1.06 -26.35 9.38
CA GLU A 113 1.25 -25.52 10.57
C GLU A 113 2.72 -25.14 10.86
N GLN A 114 3.68 -25.87 10.32
CA GLN A 114 5.12 -25.64 10.47
C GLN A 114 5.67 -24.71 9.37
N THR A 115 5.15 -23.52 9.26
CA THR A 115 5.82 -22.47 8.49
C THR A 115 6.84 -21.76 9.38
N GLY A 116 8.00 -21.41 8.81
CA GLY A 116 9.11 -20.80 9.54
C GLY A 116 8.67 -19.68 10.51
N THR A 117 9.46 -19.44 11.53
CA THR A 117 9.17 -18.45 12.57
C THR A 117 8.96 -17.08 11.92
N PRO A 118 7.80 -16.42 12.14
CA PRO A 118 7.57 -15.09 11.62
C PRO A 118 8.50 -14.08 12.28
N GLU A 119 8.92 -13.08 11.53
CA GLU A 119 9.71 -11.95 12.04
C GLU A 119 8.78 -10.81 12.46
N GLN A 120 8.88 -10.38 13.72
CA GLN A 120 8.14 -9.19 14.19
C GLN A 120 8.81 -7.92 13.68
N VAL A 121 8.27 -7.30 12.65
CA VAL A 121 8.81 -6.11 11.98
C VAL A 121 8.39 -4.81 12.69
N ILE A 122 7.12 -4.73 13.10
CA ILE A 122 6.59 -3.63 13.90
C ILE A 122 5.70 -4.17 15.01
N GLU A 123 5.55 -3.40 16.08
CA GLU A 123 4.69 -3.78 17.19
C GLU A 123 3.23 -3.98 16.73
N PRO A 124 2.49 -4.98 17.28
CA PRO A 124 1.09 -5.22 16.93
C PRO A 124 0.19 -3.99 17.11
N ARG A 125 0.47 -3.17 18.11
CA ARG A 125 -0.26 -1.92 18.35
C ARG A 125 -0.08 -0.94 17.17
N ILE A 126 1.13 -0.82 16.66
CA ILE A 126 1.43 0.06 15.51
C ILE A 126 0.76 -0.47 14.24
N ALA A 127 0.84 -1.77 13.97
CA ALA A 127 0.16 -2.39 12.83
C ALA A 127 -1.34 -2.07 12.84
N ARG A 128 -2.03 -2.23 13.99
CA ARG A 128 -3.45 -1.90 14.13
C ARG A 128 -3.74 -0.40 13.95
N GLN A 129 -2.87 0.49 14.43
CA GLN A 129 -3.02 1.93 14.21
C GLN A 129 -2.90 2.28 12.72
N VAL A 130 -1.92 1.72 12.02
CA VAL A 130 -1.72 1.91 10.57
C VAL A 130 -2.93 1.37 9.80
N LEU A 131 -3.41 0.17 10.14
CA LEU A 131 -4.60 -0.43 9.52
C LEU A 131 -5.83 0.48 9.66
N LYS A 132 -6.05 1.07 10.84
CA LYS A 132 -7.13 2.04 11.09
C LYS A 132 -6.98 3.31 10.23
N VAL A 133 -5.75 3.82 10.09
CA VAL A 133 -5.48 4.98 9.23
C VAL A 133 -5.74 4.64 7.77
N LEU A 134 -5.31 3.47 7.29
CA LEU A 134 -5.54 3.00 5.93
C LEU A 134 -7.05 2.75 5.64
N HIS A 135 -7.84 2.37 6.64
CA HIS A 135 -9.30 2.26 6.49
C HIS A 135 -9.93 3.63 6.17
N GLY A 136 -9.39 4.72 6.70
CA GLY A 136 -9.83 6.08 6.37
C GLY A 136 -9.70 6.46 4.89
N VAL A 137 -8.80 5.80 4.14
CA VAL A 137 -8.58 6.05 2.70
C VAL A 137 -9.79 5.63 1.84
N THR A 138 -10.52 4.61 2.26
CA THR A 138 -11.77 4.17 1.59
C THR A 138 -13.01 4.91 2.12
N GLY A 139 -12.85 5.71 3.15
CA GLY A 139 -13.91 6.53 3.75
C GLY A 139 -14.44 7.64 2.83
N PRO A 140 -15.48 8.39 3.27
CA PRO A 140 -16.12 9.42 2.46
C PRO A 140 -15.19 10.55 1.99
N LYS A 141 -14.16 10.84 2.79
CA LYS A 141 -13.17 11.91 2.52
C LYS A 141 -11.86 11.35 1.91
N GLY A 142 -11.74 10.03 1.73
CA GLY A 142 -10.55 9.38 1.22
C GLY A 142 -10.45 9.37 -0.30
N THR A 143 -9.30 8.92 -0.81
CA THR A 143 -8.96 8.86 -2.25
C THR A 143 -9.44 7.58 -2.93
N ALA A 144 -9.90 6.56 -2.19
CA ALA A 144 -10.25 5.24 -2.71
C ALA A 144 -11.70 4.81 -2.43
N LYS A 145 -12.67 5.69 -2.60
CA LYS A 145 -14.09 5.37 -2.38
C LYS A 145 -14.57 4.18 -3.22
N ARG A 146 -14.00 4.00 -4.43
CA ARG A 146 -14.34 2.92 -5.37
C ARG A 146 -13.75 1.56 -4.99
N ALA A 147 -12.87 1.51 -3.97
CA ALA A 147 -12.34 0.25 -3.44
C ALA A 147 -13.26 -0.40 -2.40
N ARG A 148 -14.38 0.22 -2.02
CA ARG A 148 -15.33 -0.33 -1.05
C ARG A 148 -15.89 -1.66 -1.55
N VAL A 149 -16.03 -2.60 -0.64
CA VAL A 149 -16.64 -3.91 -0.87
C VAL A 149 -17.89 -3.96 0.01
N GLU A 150 -19.04 -4.21 -0.61
CA GLU A 150 -20.31 -4.29 0.12
C GLU A 150 -20.26 -5.39 1.18
N GLY A 151 -20.67 -5.05 2.40
CA GLY A 151 -20.65 -5.94 3.56
C GLY A 151 -19.28 -6.09 4.22
N TYR A 152 -18.20 -5.46 3.70
CA TYR A 152 -16.86 -5.63 4.25
C TYR A 152 -16.13 -4.29 4.43
N SER A 153 -15.44 -4.18 5.56
CA SER A 153 -14.50 -3.08 5.77
C SER A 153 -13.24 -3.25 4.91
N VAL A 154 -12.76 -2.16 4.33
CA VAL A 154 -11.56 -2.16 3.48
C VAL A 154 -10.59 -1.12 3.99
N ALA A 155 -9.34 -1.51 4.19
CA ALA A 155 -8.21 -0.63 4.41
C ALA A 155 -7.28 -0.68 3.18
N GLY A 156 -6.67 0.44 2.78
CA GLY A 156 -5.77 0.41 1.64
C GLY A 156 -5.23 1.77 1.25
N LYS A 157 -4.49 1.80 0.13
CA LYS A 157 -3.89 3.02 -0.40
C LYS A 157 -3.85 2.98 -1.92
N THR A 158 -4.17 4.10 -2.53
CA THR A 158 -3.96 4.37 -3.96
C THR A 158 -2.52 4.76 -4.22
N GLY A 159 -2.01 4.40 -5.38
CA GLY A 159 -0.79 4.94 -5.94
C GLY A 159 -0.96 5.26 -7.41
N THR A 160 -0.24 6.29 -7.85
CA THR A 160 -0.13 6.66 -9.26
C THR A 160 1.27 7.23 -9.45
N ALA A 161 2.06 6.56 -10.25
CA ALA A 161 3.44 6.94 -10.52
C ALA A 161 3.66 7.13 -12.01
N HIS A 162 4.47 8.11 -12.39
CA HIS A 162 4.97 8.20 -13.76
C HIS A 162 5.92 7.06 -14.05
N LYS A 163 5.84 6.48 -15.24
CA LYS A 163 6.80 5.46 -15.68
C LYS A 163 8.16 6.10 -15.99
N ALA A 164 9.21 5.43 -15.54
CA ALA A 164 10.56 5.80 -15.91
C ALA A 164 10.89 5.30 -17.33
N ASN A 165 11.65 6.08 -18.08
CA ASN A 165 12.25 5.74 -19.36
C ASN A 165 13.74 6.10 -19.33
N SER A 166 14.44 5.92 -20.45
CA SER A 166 15.88 6.24 -20.58
C SER A 166 16.21 7.73 -20.42
N GLN A 167 15.23 8.61 -20.54
CA GLN A 167 15.37 10.07 -20.44
C GLN A 167 14.85 10.63 -19.10
N GLY A 168 14.29 9.80 -18.22
CA GLY A 168 13.70 10.19 -16.93
C GLY A 168 12.29 9.63 -16.75
N TYR A 169 11.38 10.46 -16.25
CA TYR A 169 9.97 10.08 -16.10
C TYR A 169 9.16 10.56 -17.30
N ALA A 170 8.34 9.65 -17.86
CA ALA A 170 7.40 10.00 -18.93
C ALA A 170 6.26 10.87 -18.39
N ASP A 171 5.88 11.91 -19.14
CA ASP A 171 4.82 12.83 -18.68
C ASP A 171 3.41 12.24 -18.87
N ASP A 172 3.23 11.30 -19.78
CA ASP A 172 1.96 10.75 -20.25
C ASP A 172 1.75 9.26 -19.96
N ARG A 173 2.73 8.57 -19.33
CA ARG A 173 2.64 7.15 -19.02
C ARG A 173 2.67 6.89 -17.51
N TYR A 174 1.66 6.19 -17.04
CA TYR A 174 1.43 5.99 -15.62
C TYR A 174 1.38 4.51 -15.24
N LEU A 175 1.79 4.24 -14.01
CA LEU A 175 1.45 3.03 -13.27
C LEU A 175 0.42 3.41 -12.22
N ALA A 176 -0.78 2.86 -12.36
CA ALA A 176 -1.88 3.12 -11.44
C ALA A 176 -2.14 1.87 -10.59
N PHE A 177 -2.15 1.99 -9.26
CA PHE A 177 -2.37 0.83 -8.41
C PHE A 177 -3.24 1.13 -7.20
N PHE A 178 -3.79 0.06 -6.65
CA PHE A 178 -4.41 0.03 -5.34
C PHE A 178 -3.92 -1.19 -4.56
N ALA A 179 -3.44 -0.95 -3.35
CA ALA A 179 -3.07 -1.97 -2.39
C ALA A 179 -4.11 -1.98 -1.27
N GLY A 180 -4.76 -3.12 -1.02
CA GLY A 180 -5.84 -3.18 -0.05
C GLY A 180 -5.85 -4.45 0.78
N ILE A 181 -6.44 -4.32 1.96
CA ILE A 181 -6.63 -5.36 3.00
C ILE A 181 -8.13 -5.45 3.27
N ALA A 182 -8.69 -6.64 3.28
CA ALA A 182 -10.10 -6.87 3.58
C ALA A 182 -10.33 -8.25 4.27
N PRO A 183 -11.25 -8.34 5.24
CA PRO A 183 -11.84 -7.24 6.00
C PRO A 183 -10.79 -6.48 6.80
N ALA A 184 -11.00 -5.17 7.06
CA ALA A 184 -10.04 -4.39 7.85
C ALA A 184 -10.12 -4.70 9.36
N THR A 185 -11.24 -5.23 9.84
CA THR A 185 -11.43 -5.61 11.26
C THR A 185 -10.76 -6.94 11.61
N ASN A 186 -10.75 -7.88 10.66
CA ASN A 186 -10.10 -9.18 10.78
C ASN A 186 -9.52 -9.59 9.41
N PRO A 187 -8.30 -9.15 9.07
CA PRO A 187 -7.72 -9.32 7.74
C PRO A 187 -7.66 -10.78 7.28
N ARG A 188 -8.14 -11.01 6.07
CA ARG A 188 -8.14 -12.34 5.42
C ARG A 188 -7.47 -12.30 4.05
N LEU A 189 -7.54 -11.16 3.38
CA LEU A 189 -6.95 -10.95 2.05
C LEU A 189 -6.14 -9.66 2.02
N VAL A 190 -4.99 -9.75 1.36
CA VAL A 190 -4.26 -8.59 0.83
C VAL A 190 -4.32 -8.72 -0.69
N THR A 191 -4.81 -7.69 -1.35
CA THR A 191 -4.94 -7.68 -2.81
C THR A 191 -4.25 -6.45 -3.38
N ILE A 192 -3.38 -6.66 -4.36
CA ILE A 192 -2.71 -5.61 -5.12
C ILE A 192 -3.26 -5.64 -6.53
N VAL A 193 -3.78 -4.51 -6.98
CA VAL A 193 -4.17 -4.30 -8.39
C VAL A 193 -3.27 -3.23 -8.97
N LEU A 194 -2.59 -3.58 -10.06
CA LEU A 194 -1.74 -2.68 -10.81
C LEU A 194 -2.24 -2.63 -12.25
N ILE A 195 -2.46 -1.44 -12.75
CA ILE A 195 -2.81 -1.15 -14.14
C ILE A 195 -1.64 -0.41 -14.75
N ASP A 196 -1.00 -1.04 -15.72
CA ASP A 196 0.12 -0.48 -16.47
C ASP A 196 -0.40 0.29 -17.68
N GLU A 197 -0.03 1.55 -17.77
CA GLU A 197 -0.42 2.47 -18.85
C GLU A 197 -1.94 2.47 -19.10
N PRO A 198 -2.76 2.86 -18.08
CA PRO A 198 -4.20 2.94 -18.27
C PRO A 198 -4.53 3.86 -19.45
N GLN A 199 -5.39 3.38 -20.34
CA GLN A 199 -5.80 4.11 -21.53
C GLN A 199 -7.01 5.02 -21.24
N GLY A 200 -7.10 6.14 -21.96
CA GLY A 200 -8.19 7.13 -21.83
C GLY A 200 -7.89 8.20 -20.78
N ASP A 201 -8.91 8.98 -20.43
CA ASP A 201 -8.78 10.21 -19.62
C ASP A 201 -8.55 9.95 -18.11
N ARG A 202 -8.67 8.69 -17.66
CA ARG A 202 -8.56 8.31 -16.24
C ARG A 202 -7.32 7.46 -16.02
N TYR A 203 -6.43 7.93 -15.16
CA TYR A 203 -5.19 7.26 -14.84
C TYR A 203 -4.89 7.14 -13.34
N TYR A 204 -5.72 7.74 -12.48
CA TYR A 204 -5.51 7.63 -11.04
C TYR A 204 -5.87 6.25 -10.49
N GLY A 205 -5.02 5.68 -9.62
CA GLY A 205 -5.24 4.37 -9.01
C GLY A 205 -6.60 4.24 -8.31
N GLY A 206 -7.11 5.33 -7.72
CA GLY A 206 -8.45 5.38 -7.14
C GLY A 206 -9.60 5.29 -8.16
N GLU A 207 -9.34 5.54 -9.43
CA GLU A 207 -10.33 5.51 -10.51
C GLU A 207 -10.28 4.22 -11.33
N VAL A 208 -9.06 3.70 -11.61
CA VAL A 208 -8.88 2.55 -12.50
C VAL A 208 -8.56 1.24 -11.76
N ALA A 209 -7.74 1.27 -10.69
CA ALA A 209 -7.36 0.08 -9.94
C ALA A 209 -8.34 -0.25 -8.80
N ALA A 210 -8.84 0.75 -8.07
CA ALA A 210 -9.73 0.56 -6.93
C ALA A 210 -11.05 -0.18 -7.28
N PRO A 211 -11.77 0.09 -8.39
CA PRO A 211 -12.96 -0.67 -8.75
C PRO A 211 -12.66 -2.12 -9.15
N VAL A 212 -11.49 -2.40 -9.72
CA VAL A 212 -11.04 -3.77 -10.01
C VAL A 212 -10.77 -4.52 -8.69
N PHE A 213 -10.08 -3.89 -7.76
CA PHE A 213 -9.89 -4.42 -6.41
C PHE A 213 -11.23 -4.77 -5.76
N SER A 214 -12.20 -3.87 -5.77
CA SER A 214 -13.51 -4.07 -5.15
C SER A 214 -14.19 -5.35 -5.68
N ARG A 215 -14.23 -5.52 -7.01
CA ARG A 215 -14.87 -6.68 -7.65
C ARG A 215 -14.15 -7.99 -7.36
N ILE A 216 -12.81 -8.01 -7.46
CA ILE A 216 -12.01 -9.21 -7.18
C ILE A 216 -12.16 -9.61 -5.72
N THR A 217 -12.00 -8.65 -4.81
CA THR A 217 -12.05 -8.91 -3.37
C THR A 217 -13.43 -9.37 -2.91
N ALA A 218 -14.53 -8.79 -3.44
CA ALA A 218 -15.88 -9.23 -3.16
C ALA A 218 -16.11 -10.69 -3.55
N GLY A 219 -15.62 -11.11 -4.73
CA GLY A 219 -15.69 -12.50 -5.17
C GLY A 219 -14.86 -13.45 -4.32
N ALA A 220 -13.62 -13.05 -4.02
CA ALA A 220 -12.68 -13.87 -3.23
C ALA A 220 -13.16 -14.08 -1.78
N LEU A 221 -13.66 -13.03 -1.11
CA LEU A 221 -14.19 -13.15 0.25
C LEU A 221 -15.39 -14.11 0.33
N ARG A 222 -16.27 -14.07 -0.67
CA ARG A 222 -17.40 -15.03 -0.76
C ARG A 222 -16.92 -16.46 -0.99
N LEU A 223 -15.98 -16.68 -1.90
CA LEU A 223 -15.41 -18.01 -2.16
C LEU A 223 -14.70 -18.59 -0.93
N LEU A 224 -14.10 -17.73 -0.11
CA LEU A 224 -13.45 -18.12 1.15
C LEU A 224 -14.41 -18.21 2.33
N ASN A 225 -15.71 -18.01 2.12
CA ASN A 225 -16.74 -18.01 3.16
C ASN A 225 -16.40 -17.07 4.33
N VAL A 226 -15.82 -15.91 4.03
CA VAL A 226 -15.53 -14.89 5.05
C VAL A 226 -16.84 -14.18 5.42
N VAL A 227 -17.14 -14.17 6.71
CA VAL A 227 -18.34 -13.49 7.22
C VAL A 227 -18.20 -11.98 7.04
N PRO A 228 -19.24 -11.28 6.50
CA PRO A 228 -19.23 -9.81 6.44
C PRO A 228 -19.05 -9.18 7.82
N ASP A 229 -18.25 -8.13 7.90
CA ASP A 229 -17.95 -7.37 9.13
C ASP A 229 -18.63 -6.00 9.17
N GLN A 230 -19.37 -5.64 8.11
CA GLN A 230 -20.23 -4.46 8.07
C GLN A 230 -21.66 -4.89 7.78
N LEU A 231 -22.58 -4.41 8.58
CA LEU A 231 -24.00 -4.58 8.29
C LEU A 231 -24.36 -3.79 7.02
N PRO A 232 -25.27 -4.30 6.18
CA PRO A 232 -25.76 -3.51 5.06
C PRO A 232 -26.31 -2.19 5.57
N ALA A 233 -25.98 -1.08 4.91
CA ALA A 233 -26.48 0.24 5.27
C ALA A 233 -28.02 0.20 5.20
N GLY A 234 -28.65 0.11 6.37
CA GLY A 234 -30.03 0.44 6.63
C GLY A 234 -31.11 -0.26 5.79
N GLY A 235 -31.50 -1.45 6.21
CA GLY A 235 -32.91 -1.81 6.20
C GLY A 235 -33.56 -1.33 7.49
N SER A 236 -33.91 -0.05 7.59
CA SER A 236 -34.94 0.37 8.54
C SER A 236 -36.27 -0.10 7.94
N THR A 237 -36.81 -1.17 8.49
CA THR A 237 -38.20 -1.54 8.37
C THR A 237 -39.11 -0.50 9.04
#